data_1d0903cdeddc3fd24f68c0d08a9abf0a
#
_entry.id   1d0903cdeddc3fd24f68c0d08a9abf0a
#
_cell.length_a   1.000
_cell.length_b   1.000
_cell.length_c   1.000
_cell.angle_alpha   90.00
_cell.angle_beta   90.00
_cell.angle_gamma   90.00
#
_symmetry.space_group_name_H-M   'P 1'
#
loop_
_entity.id
_entity.type
_entity.pdbx_description
1 polymer ?
#
loop_
_entity_poly.entity_id
_entity_poly.type
_entity_poly.pdbx_seq_one_letter_code
_entity_poly.pdbx_strand_id
1 'polypeptide(L)'
;NLILNDKIRIGGGIRKASKNHERIVNVEFLDVIELAKDIRASNPSCKKCNKKMKSKGSKQGFECTKCGNKSSSKITSEIPRKIQCRLYLPVMSAHRHLTRPYQRIKKRNKQIGFDTSTPWFCVY
;
A
#
# COMPACT_ATOMS: atom_id res chain seq x y z
N ASN A 1 -0.29 -2.62 -5.85
CA ASN A 1 0.35 -1.41 -5.32
C ASN A 1 0.11 -1.32 -3.82
N LEU A 2 1.04 -0.70 -3.07
CA LEU A 2 0.86 -0.33 -1.68
C LEU A 2 -0.09 0.86 -1.57
N ILE A 3 -0.87 0.90 -0.48
CA ILE A 3 -1.76 2.01 -0.13
C ILE A 3 -1.51 2.45 1.31
N LEU A 4 -2.12 3.57 1.70
CA LEU A 4 -2.06 4.04 3.09
C LEU A 4 -2.59 2.99 4.05
N ASN A 5 -1.98 2.91 5.23
CA ASN A 5 -2.25 1.94 6.30
C ASN A 5 -1.81 0.50 6.02
N ASP A 6 -1.12 0.21 4.89
CA ASP A 6 -0.40 -1.04 4.76
C ASP A 6 0.75 -1.08 5.77
N LYS A 7 0.91 -2.19 6.48
CA LYS A 7 2.06 -2.40 7.36
C LYS A 7 3.16 -3.13 6.59
N ILE A 8 4.28 -2.46 6.45
CA ILE A 8 5.43 -2.98 5.72
C ILE A 8 6.70 -2.87 6.58
N ARG A 9 7.63 -3.78 6.34
CA ARG A 9 9.00 -3.70 6.83
C ARG A 9 9.91 -3.57 5.63
N ILE A 10 10.80 -2.59 5.66
CA ILE A 10 11.83 -2.43 4.65
C ILE A 10 13.21 -2.56 5.29
N GLY A 11 14.17 -3.07 4.56
CA GLY A 11 15.57 -3.07 4.98
C GLY A 11 16.46 -2.76 3.81
N GLY A 12 17.61 -2.15 4.12
CA GLY A 12 18.56 -1.74 3.10
C GLY A 12 19.67 -0.87 3.63
N GLY A 13 20.52 -0.41 2.72
CA GLY A 13 21.64 0.48 3.01
C GLY A 13 21.20 1.95 3.05
N ILE A 14 21.67 2.71 4.04
CA ILE A 14 21.42 4.15 4.14
C ILE A 14 22.60 4.90 3.53
N ARG A 15 22.32 5.70 2.50
CA ARG A 15 23.27 6.67 1.94
C ARG A 15 23.14 7.99 2.70
N LYS A 16 24.25 8.48 3.22
CA LYS A 16 24.29 9.78 3.93
C LYS A 16 23.87 10.93 3.01
N ALA A 17 23.30 11.97 3.58
CA ALA A 17 23.03 13.20 2.86
C ALA A 17 24.34 13.83 2.35
N SER A 18 24.27 14.50 1.21
CA SER A 18 25.35 15.30 0.62
C SER A 18 24.81 16.66 0.20
N LYS A 19 25.67 17.52 -0.37
CA LYS A 19 25.22 18.82 -0.89
C LYS A 19 24.12 18.72 -1.97
N ASN A 20 24.08 17.60 -2.70
CA ASN A 20 23.21 17.44 -3.89
C ASN A 20 22.02 16.51 -3.67
N HIS A 21 21.91 15.85 -2.52
CA HIS A 21 20.79 14.97 -2.21
C HIS A 21 20.60 14.81 -0.71
N GLU A 22 19.38 14.56 -0.31
CA GLU A 22 19.03 14.18 1.05
C GLU A 22 19.44 12.72 1.37
N ARG A 23 19.17 12.28 2.58
CA ARG A 23 19.41 10.91 3.00
C ARG A 23 18.50 9.96 2.23
N ILE A 24 19.10 8.94 1.63
CA ILE A 24 18.41 7.96 0.77
C ILE A 24 18.53 6.57 1.39
N VAL A 25 17.44 5.82 1.38
CA VAL A 25 17.43 4.39 1.72
C VAL A 25 17.42 3.57 0.44
N ASN A 26 18.48 2.81 0.21
CA ASN A 26 18.53 1.82 -0.87
C ASN A 26 17.88 0.53 -0.36
N VAL A 27 16.63 0.30 -0.74
CA VAL A 27 15.84 -0.83 -0.26
C VAL A 27 16.36 -2.14 -0.85
N GLU A 28 16.78 -3.07 0.01
CA GLU A 28 17.23 -4.41 -0.36
C GLU A 28 16.11 -5.46 -0.25
N PHE A 29 15.11 -5.21 0.60
CA PHE A 29 13.92 -6.04 0.71
C PHE A 29 12.72 -5.26 1.22
N LEU A 30 11.54 -5.73 0.85
CA LEU A 30 10.25 -5.24 1.31
C LEU A 30 9.45 -6.43 1.83
N ASP A 31 9.11 -6.42 3.09
CA ASP A 31 8.24 -7.42 3.72
C ASP A 31 6.87 -6.81 3.98
N VAL A 32 5.85 -7.33 3.32
CA VAL A 32 4.47 -6.87 3.50
C VAL A 32 3.83 -7.70 4.60
N ILE A 33 3.62 -7.08 5.75
CA ILE A 33 3.14 -7.73 6.98
C ILE A 33 1.62 -7.79 7.00
N GLU A 34 0.98 -6.66 6.70
CA GLU A 34 -0.49 -6.54 6.75
C GLU A 34 -0.96 -5.59 5.64
N LEU A 35 -2.05 -5.95 4.98
CA LEU A 35 -2.64 -5.16 3.91
C LEU A 35 -3.91 -4.48 4.41
N ALA A 36 -3.97 -3.17 4.25
CA ALA A 36 -5.21 -2.42 4.46
C ALA A 36 -6.24 -2.74 3.37
N LYS A 37 -7.52 -2.63 3.71
CA LYS A 37 -8.61 -2.79 2.74
C LYS A 37 -8.65 -1.61 1.78
N ASP A 38 -8.61 -1.86 0.48
CA ASP A 38 -8.82 -0.80 -0.54
C ASP A 38 -10.33 -0.58 -0.72
N ILE A 39 -10.85 0.35 0.05
CA ILE A 39 -12.28 0.69 0.04
C ILE A 39 -12.49 1.92 -0.84
N ARG A 40 -13.26 1.76 -1.90
CA ARG A 40 -13.59 2.87 -2.81
C ARG A 40 -15.08 3.17 -2.81
N ALA A 41 -15.38 4.45 -2.67
CA ALA A 41 -16.71 4.94 -2.81
C ALA A 41 -17.04 5.22 -4.28
N SER A 42 -18.12 4.66 -4.78
CA SER A 42 -18.60 4.86 -6.14
C SER A 42 -20.04 5.38 -6.15
N ASN A 43 -20.41 6.00 -7.27
CA ASN A 43 -21.79 6.42 -7.45
C ASN A 43 -22.73 5.21 -7.47
N PRO A 44 -23.90 5.28 -6.83
CA PRO A 44 -24.84 4.17 -6.77
C PRO A 44 -25.39 3.82 -8.15
N SER A 45 -25.79 2.56 -8.33
CA SER A 45 -26.57 2.13 -9.48
C SER A 45 -28.06 2.28 -9.21
N CYS A 46 -28.81 2.68 -10.21
CA CYS A 46 -30.26 2.83 -10.09
C CYS A 46 -30.95 1.47 -9.93
N LYS A 47 -31.75 1.31 -8.89
CA LYS A 47 -32.51 0.07 -8.62
C LYS A 47 -33.51 -0.30 -9.70
N LYS A 48 -34.01 0.69 -10.50
CA LYS A 48 -35.05 0.45 -11.55
C LYS A 48 -34.41 0.09 -12.91
N CYS A 49 -33.31 0.73 -13.30
CA CYS A 49 -32.73 0.58 -14.64
C CYS A 49 -31.25 0.17 -14.66
N ASN A 50 -30.70 -0.14 -13.51
CA ASN A 50 -29.33 -0.61 -13.29
C ASN A 50 -28.22 0.32 -13.82
N LYS A 51 -28.55 1.54 -14.22
CA LYS A 51 -27.62 2.53 -14.76
C LYS A 51 -26.91 3.27 -13.63
N LYS A 52 -25.61 3.57 -13.77
CA LYS A 52 -24.87 4.41 -12.82
C LYS A 52 -25.51 5.79 -12.72
N MET A 53 -25.79 6.21 -11.49
CA MET A 53 -26.39 7.51 -11.20
C MET A 53 -25.32 8.62 -11.27
N LYS A 54 -25.74 9.83 -11.62
CA LYS A 54 -24.87 11.01 -11.62
C LYS A 54 -25.04 11.81 -10.34
N SER A 55 -23.95 12.37 -9.82
CA SER A 55 -24.01 13.32 -8.70
C SER A 55 -24.62 14.64 -9.17
N LYS A 56 -25.51 15.22 -8.36
CA LYS A 56 -26.09 16.55 -8.61
C LYS A 56 -25.27 17.71 -8.04
N GLY A 57 -24.29 17.39 -7.20
CA GLY A 57 -23.46 18.39 -6.53
C GLY A 57 -23.13 18.00 -5.11
N SER A 58 -22.40 18.87 -4.40
CA SER A 58 -22.05 18.66 -3.01
C SER A 58 -23.30 18.58 -2.15
N LYS A 59 -23.48 17.48 -1.42
CA LYS A 59 -24.63 17.20 -0.53
C LYS A 59 -26.01 17.06 -1.21
N GLN A 60 -26.11 17.10 -2.55
CA GLN A 60 -27.39 17.01 -3.27
C GLN A 60 -27.77 15.59 -3.70
N GLY A 61 -26.92 14.61 -3.38
CA GLY A 61 -27.17 13.20 -3.71
C GLY A 61 -26.94 12.85 -5.18
N PHE A 62 -27.59 11.76 -5.61
CA PHE A 62 -27.40 11.17 -6.94
C PHE A 62 -28.76 11.02 -7.63
N GLU A 63 -28.78 11.21 -8.95
CA GLU A 63 -29.95 11.05 -9.76
C GLU A 63 -29.67 10.18 -11.00
N CYS A 64 -30.62 9.34 -11.33
CA CYS A 64 -30.56 8.53 -12.53
C CYS A 64 -30.99 9.35 -13.74
N THR A 65 -30.13 9.50 -14.73
CA THR A 65 -30.44 10.26 -15.96
C THR A 65 -31.50 9.61 -16.85
N LYS A 66 -31.85 8.33 -16.61
CA LYS A 66 -32.87 7.61 -17.42
C LYS A 66 -34.26 7.66 -16.80
N CYS A 67 -34.40 7.51 -15.51
CA CYS A 67 -35.68 7.37 -14.84
C CYS A 67 -35.91 8.36 -13.70
N GLY A 68 -35.00 9.32 -13.48
CA GLY A 68 -35.16 10.35 -12.45
C GLY A 68 -35.06 9.84 -10.99
N ASN A 69 -34.80 8.54 -10.77
CA ASN A 69 -34.71 8.00 -9.42
C ASN A 69 -33.54 8.65 -8.65
N LYS A 70 -33.78 8.95 -7.37
CA LYS A 70 -32.81 9.64 -6.52
C LYS A 70 -32.22 8.69 -5.47
N SER A 71 -30.95 8.91 -5.08
CA SER A 71 -30.29 8.23 -3.99
C SER A 71 -29.42 9.23 -3.21
N SER A 72 -29.33 9.07 -1.91
CA SER A 72 -28.56 9.98 -1.04
C SER A 72 -27.14 9.47 -0.74
N SER A 73 -26.88 8.17 -0.88
CA SER A 73 -25.64 7.55 -0.41
C SER A 73 -24.78 6.99 -1.55
N LYS A 74 -23.46 7.09 -1.40
CA LYS A 74 -22.48 6.36 -2.23
C LYS A 74 -22.49 4.88 -1.87
N ILE A 75 -22.17 4.05 -2.84
CA ILE A 75 -21.89 2.64 -2.58
C ILE A 75 -20.40 2.49 -2.34
N THR A 76 -20.05 1.83 -1.23
CA THR A 76 -18.67 1.51 -0.88
C THR A 76 -18.39 0.07 -1.31
N SER A 77 -17.35 -0.14 -2.07
CA SER A 77 -16.91 -1.48 -2.49
C SER A 77 -15.45 -1.70 -2.13
N GLU A 78 -15.13 -2.89 -1.63
CA GLU A 78 -13.76 -3.32 -1.42
C GLU A 78 -13.20 -3.84 -2.75
N ILE A 79 -12.04 -3.32 -3.15
CA ILE A 79 -11.37 -3.74 -4.37
C ILE A 79 -10.34 -4.80 -4.03
N PRO A 80 -10.39 -5.99 -4.67
CA PRO A 80 -9.41 -7.04 -4.43
C PRO A 80 -8.01 -6.57 -4.83
N ARG A 81 -7.05 -6.77 -3.94
CA ARG A 81 -5.67 -6.35 -4.14
C ARG A 81 -4.84 -7.49 -4.74
N LYS A 82 -4.00 -7.16 -5.72
CA LYS A 82 -3.09 -8.13 -6.36
C LYS A 82 -1.82 -8.40 -5.53
N ILE A 83 -1.47 -7.48 -4.62
CA ILE A 83 -0.32 -7.64 -3.73
C ILE A 83 -0.68 -8.60 -2.60
N GLN A 84 0.28 -9.39 -2.14
CA GLN A 84 0.12 -10.37 -1.07
C GLN A 84 1.04 -10.06 0.11
N CYS A 85 0.65 -10.50 1.31
CA CYS A 85 1.51 -10.46 2.49
C CYS A 85 2.65 -11.46 2.31
N ARG A 86 3.83 -10.97 1.91
CA ARG A 86 5.04 -11.78 1.73
C ARG A 86 6.28 -10.90 1.62
N LEU A 87 7.43 -11.54 1.68
CA LEU A 87 8.72 -10.91 1.42
C LEU A 87 8.92 -10.71 -0.09
N TYR A 88 9.21 -9.48 -0.49
CA TYR A 88 9.57 -9.09 -1.85
C TYR A 88 11.04 -8.74 -1.91
N LEU A 89 11.74 -9.32 -2.86
CA LEU A 89 13.13 -9.03 -3.17
C LEU A 89 13.24 -8.34 -4.53
N PRO A 90 14.24 -7.49 -4.74
CA PRO A 90 14.52 -6.92 -6.05
C PRO A 90 14.79 -8.01 -7.08
N VAL A 91 14.57 -7.72 -8.35
CA VAL A 91 14.98 -8.60 -9.45
C VAL A 91 16.50 -8.76 -9.49
N MET A 92 16.98 -9.90 -10.00
CA MET A 92 18.42 -10.23 -10.02
C MET A 92 19.29 -9.14 -10.64
N SER A 93 18.82 -8.50 -11.70
CA SER A 93 19.51 -7.38 -12.35
C SER A 93 19.68 -6.14 -11.48
N ALA A 94 18.84 -5.97 -10.46
CA ALA A 94 18.93 -4.89 -9.48
C ALA A 94 19.80 -5.25 -8.28
N HIS A 95 20.23 -6.52 -8.16
CA HIS A 95 21.19 -6.98 -7.16
C HIS A 95 22.60 -6.51 -7.50
N ARG A 96 22.83 -5.22 -7.59
CA ARG A 96 24.20 -4.71 -7.72
C ARG A 96 25.02 -5.25 -6.56
N HIS A 97 26.26 -5.16 -6.50
CA HIS A 97 27.29 -5.46 -5.49
C HIS A 97 26.89 -5.89 -4.05
N LEU A 98 25.65 -5.77 -3.63
CA LEU A 98 25.16 -6.05 -2.29
C LEU A 98 24.43 -7.40 -2.16
N THR A 99 24.76 -8.24 -2.95
CA THR A 99 24.28 -9.53 -3.27
C THR A 99 24.24 -10.51 -2.14
N ARG A 100 23.23 -10.56 -1.39
CA ARG A 100 22.64 -11.69 -0.66
C ARG A 100 21.60 -11.18 0.33
N PRO A 101 20.58 -10.42 -0.12
CA PRO A 101 19.57 -9.85 0.78
C PRO A 101 18.90 -10.93 1.62
N TYR A 102 18.61 -12.10 1.03
CA TYR A 102 18.03 -13.23 1.74
C TYR A 102 18.92 -13.83 2.82
N GLN A 103 20.21 -13.97 2.58
CA GLN A 103 21.14 -14.49 3.58
C GLN A 103 21.38 -13.49 4.71
N ARG A 104 21.35 -12.20 4.45
CA ARG A 104 21.41 -11.15 5.46
C ARG A 104 20.17 -11.13 6.35
N ILE A 105 18.98 -11.31 5.77
CA ILE A 105 17.74 -11.43 6.53
C ILE A 105 17.81 -12.62 7.48
N LYS A 106 18.21 -13.80 7.00
CA LYS A 106 18.37 -15.01 7.83
C LYS A 106 19.37 -14.83 8.97
N LYS A 107 20.53 -14.18 8.72
CA LYS A 107 21.53 -13.92 9.75
C LYS A 107 21.02 -12.96 10.81
N ARG A 108 20.33 -11.87 10.43
CA ARG A 108 19.72 -10.94 11.38
C ARG A 108 18.65 -11.58 12.24
N ASN A 109 17.80 -12.42 11.68
CA ASN A 109 16.76 -13.11 12.44
C ASN A 109 17.31 -14.09 13.48
N LYS A 110 18.56 -14.58 13.32
CA LYS A 110 19.25 -15.42 14.31
C LYS A 110 19.93 -14.62 15.43
N GLN A 111 20.30 -13.35 15.19
CA GLN A 111 21.08 -12.54 16.11
C GLN A 111 20.27 -11.53 16.93
N ILE A 112 19.08 -11.19 16.48
CA ILE A 112 18.22 -10.21 17.15
C ILE A 112 16.90 -10.90 17.41
N GLY A 113 16.63 -11.25 18.67
CA GLY A 113 15.28 -11.51 19.10
C GLY A 113 14.46 -10.26 18.73
N PHE A 114 13.59 -10.37 17.74
CA PHE A 114 12.75 -9.24 17.34
C PHE A 114 11.79 -8.96 18.48
N ASP A 115 12.10 -7.96 19.26
CA ASP A 115 11.12 -7.30 20.09
C ASP A 115 10.19 -6.48 19.18
N THR A 116 9.00 -7.00 18.94
CA THR A 116 7.97 -6.34 18.13
C THR A 116 7.33 -5.17 18.88
N SER A 117 7.68 -4.94 20.13
CA SER A 117 7.12 -3.86 20.97
C SER A 117 7.84 -2.53 20.81
N THR A 118 9.03 -2.50 20.21
CA THR A 118 9.77 -1.27 20.03
C THR A 118 9.56 -0.65 18.65
N PRO A 119 9.17 0.64 18.58
CA PRO A 119 9.09 1.35 17.30
C PRO A 119 10.50 1.52 16.71
N TRP A 120 10.65 1.09 15.49
CA TRP A 120 11.71 1.32 14.48
C TRP A 120 12.99 2.01 14.96
N PHE A 121 14.06 1.22 15.18
CA PHE A 121 15.40 1.76 15.35
C PHE A 121 16.21 1.62 14.05
N CYS A 122 16.73 2.75 13.56
CA CYS A 122 17.89 2.74 12.67
C CYS A 122 19.10 2.27 13.48
N VAL A 123 19.54 1.06 13.29
CA VAL A 123 20.86 0.63 13.79
C VAL A 123 21.90 1.19 12.81
N TYR A 124 22.72 2.09 13.31
CA TYR A 124 23.88 2.67 12.60
C TYR A 124 24.96 1.63 12.35
#